data_5015cd668273a34f252d545d8f53ef89
#
_entry.id   5015cd668273a34f252d545d8f53ef89
#
_cell.length_a   1.000
_cell.length_b   1.000
_cell.length_c   1.000
_cell.angle_alpha   90.00
_cell.angle_beta   90.00
_cell.angle_gamma   90.00
#
_symmetry.space_group_name_H-M   'P 1'
#
loop_
_entity.id
_entity.type
_entity.pdbx_description
1 polymer ?
#
loop_
_entity_poly.entity_id
_entity_poly.type
_entity_poly.pdbx_seq_one_letter_code
_entity_poly.pdbx_strand_id
1 'polypeptide(L)'
;IGEVSTVTGEVKATRLDGTTVNLSTGDPVFQGDTVETTGAGAIGLVFLDKTTLSLSEGGKMVLDELVYDPATGTGSMAVDMVEGAFSFVSGEIAKTGPDAMTIKTPVATVGIRGTTVAGKAAVEGNENSFTLLQDADGGVGEISVSNAGGTQVLGQVGATTSVVSFNAPPPPPIILSAAQIQANYGTALNVLPPTPTVAPTPQEVPPQQDLQQEESQEEASEEESDEEAEETSEEVVEEEGS
;
A
#
# COMPACT_ATOMS: atom_id res chain seq x y z
N ILE A 1 -5.98 -12.26 -10.18
CA ILE A 1 -5.46 -11.76 -8.92
C ILE A 1 -4.88 -10.35 -9.03
N GLY A 2 -4.63 -9.87 -10.25
CA GLY A 2 -4.09 -8.55 -10.55
C GLY A 2 -4.03 -8.31 -12.05
N GLU A 3 -3.42 -7.19 -12.42
CA GLU A 3 -3.24 -6.76 -13.81
C GLU A 3 -1.84 -6.18 -14.05
N VAL A 4 -1.44 -6.19 -15.29
CA VAL A 4 -0.20 -5.58 -15.76
C VAL A 4 -0.41 -4.07 -15.92
N SER A 5 0.29 -3.28 -15.11
CA SER A 5 0.24 -1.81 -15.19
C SER A 5 1.27 -1.25 -16.18
N THR A 6 2.46 -1.82 -16.21
CA THR A 6 3.57 -1.35 -17.05
C THR A 6 4.35 -2.53 -17.60
N VAL A 7 4.67 -2.49 -18.89
CA VAL A 7 5.59 -3.44 -19.55
C VAL A 7 6.60 -2.67 -20.37
N THR A 8 7.86 -3.10 -20.28
CA THR A 8 8.95 -2.67 -21.16
C THR A 8 9.61 -3.92 -21.71
N GLY A 9 9.94 -3.94 -23.01
CA GLY A 9 10.56 -5.09 -23.66
C GLY A 9 9.65 -6.33 -23.70
N GLU A 10 10.26 -7.52 -23.67
CA GLU A 10 9.53 -8.78 -23.77
C GLU A 10 9.31 -9.40 -22.39
N VAL A 11 8.05 -9.66 -22.05
CA VAL A 11 7.63 -10.31 -20.81
C VAL A 11 6.64 -11.41 -21.12
N LYS A 12 6.81 -12.57 -20.52
CA LYS A 12 5.97 -13.76 -20.72
C LYS A 12 5.38 -14.23 -19.39
N ALA A 13 4.16 -14.74 -19.46
CA ALA A 13 3.57 -15.53 -18.39
C ALA A 13 3.32 -16.95 -18.86
N THR A 14 3.76 -17.92 -18.08
CA THR A 14 3.38 -19.31 -18.24
C THR A 14 2.29 -19.63 -17.22
N ARG A 15 1.12 -20.02 -17.71
CA ARG A 15 -0.07 -20.37 -16.93
C ARG A 15 0.08 -21.76 -16.30
N LEU A 16 -0.79 -22.09 -15.33
CA LEU A 16 -0.82 -23.41 -14.70
C LEU A 16 -1.09 -24.57 -15.69
N ASP A 17 -1.80 -24.30 -16.78
CA ASP A 17 -2.05 -25.30 -17.83
C ASP A 17 -0.86 -25.48 -18.80
N GLY A 18 0.24 -24.78 -18.59
CA GLY A 18 1.44 -24.77 -19.42
C GLY A 18 1.38 -23.81 -20.63
N THR A 19 0.28 -23.07 -20.82
CA THR A 19 0.17 -22.09 -21.89
C THR A 19 1.08 -20.89 -21.61
N THR A 20 1.89 -20.48 -22.58
CA THR A 20 2.72 -19.28 -22.48
C THR A 20 2.12 -18.15 -23.30
N VAL A 21 1.99 -16.97 -22.72
CA VAL A 21 1.46 -15.76 -23.35
C VAL A 21 2.46 -14.61 -23.17
N ASN A 22 2.53 -13.71 -24.16
CA ASN A 22 3.23 -12.44 -23.99
C ASN A 22 2.30 -11.50 -23.24
N LEU A 23 2.84 -10.83 -22.21
CA LEU A 23 2.10 -9.86 -21.43
C LEU A 23 2.22 -8.43 -22.00
N SER A 24 1.11 -7.73 -21.97
CA SER A 24 0.97 -6.33 -22.34
C SER A 24 0.27 -5.56 -21.23
N THR A 25 0.38 -4.24 -21.22
CA THR A 25 -0.34 -3.39 -20.25
C THR A 25 -1.85 -3.64 -20.33
N GLY A 26 -2.49 -3.83 -19.19
CA GLY A 26 -3.91 -4.16 -19.04
C GLY A 26 -4.22 -5.67 -19.06
N ASP A 27 -3.24 -6.53 -19.34
CA ASP A 27 -3.46 -7.98 -19.31
C ASP A 27 -3.64 -8.48 -17.87
N PRO A 28 -4.56 -9.43 -17.62
CA PRO A 28 -4.74 -10.02 -16.30
C PRO A 28 -3.60 -11.01 -15.98
N VAL A 29 -3.22 -11.04 -14.70
CA VAL A 29 -2.35 -12.07 -14.13
C VAL A 29 -3.14 -12.95 -13.17
N PHE A 30 -2.77 -14.23 -13.11
CA PHE A 30 -3.51 -15.25 -12.35
C PHE A 30 -2.62 -15.91 -11.30
N GLN A 31 -3.25 -16.48 -10.30
CA GLN A 31 -2.55 -17.30 -9.31
C GLN A 31 -1.90 -18.50 -9.99
N GLY A 32 -0.64 -18.77 -9.65
CA GLY A 32 0.18 -19.82 -10.23
C GLY A 32 0.89 -19.43 -11.53
N ASP A 33 0.69 -18.21 -12.05
CA ASP A 33 1.45 -17.73 -13.21
C ASP A 33 2.94 -17.63 -12.88
N THR A 34 3.76 -18.15 -13.79
CA THR A 34 5.20 -17.87 -13.80
C THR A 34 5.46 -16.74 -14.76
N VAL A 35 5.92 -15.59 -14.25
CA VAL A 35 6.25 -14.40 -15.03
C VAL A 35 7.75 -14.32 -15.24
N GLU A 36 8.18 -14.16 -16.49
CA GLU A 36 9.58 -14.07 -16.89
C GLU A 36 9.81 -12.83 -17.77
N THR A 37 10.85 -12.07 -17.44
CA THR A 37 11.33 -10.93 -18.23
C THR A 37 12.56 -11.36 -19.03
N THR A 38 12.59 -11.10 -20.33
CA THR A 38 13.70 -11.48 -21.22
C THR A 38 14.38 -10.24 -21.81
N GLY A 39 15.67 -10.34 -22.07
CA GLY A 39 16.45 -9.23 -22.59
C GLY A 39 16.39 -8.01 -21.65
N ALA A 40 15.99 -6.85 -22.16
CA ALA A 40 15.75 -5.63 -21.40
C ALA A 40 14.29 -5.50 -20.94
N GLY A 41 13.58 -6.62 -20.80
CA GLY A 41 12.18 -6.65 -20.37
C GLY A 41 12.05 -6.29 -18.89
N ALA A 42 11.00 -5.55 -18.54
CA ALA A 42 10.63 -5.28 -17.16
C ALA A 42 9.10 -5.12 -17.05
N ILE A 43 8.54 -5.43 -15.90
CA ILE A 43 7.10 -5.42 -15.67
C ILE A 43 6.74 -4.79 -14.33
N GLY A 44 5.63 -4.06 -14.30
CA GLY A 44 4.97 -3.61 -13.09
C GLY A 44 3.55 -4.14 -13.02
N LEU A 45 3.19 -4.74 -11.89
CA LEU A 45 1.90 -5.34 -11.59
C LEU A 45 1.16 -4.56 -10.51
N VAL A 46 -0.17 -4.53 -10.60
CA VAL A 46 -1.08 -4.06 -9.54
C VAL A 46 -2.01 -5.20 -9.16
N PHE A 47 -2.11 -5.50 -7.87
CA PHE A 47 -2.97 -6.55 -7.34
C PHE A 47 -4.27 -6.00 -6.78
N LEU A 48 -5.24 -6.89 -6.54
CA LEU A 48 -6.60 -6.54 -6.07
C LEU A 48 -6.61 -5.84 -4.71
N ASP A 49 -5.63 -6.13 -3.84
CA ASP A 49 -5.44 -5.48 -2.55
C ASP A 49 -4.65 -4.16 -2.63
N LYS A 50 -4.38 -3.66 -3.84
CA LYS A 50 -3.55 -2.49 -4.15
C LYS A 50 -2.05 -2.67 -3.92
N THR A 51 -1.60 -3.87 -3.63
CA THR A 51 -0.16 -4.18 -3.68
C THR A 51 0.37 -3.88 -5.08
N THR A 52 1.55 -3.28 -5.16
CA THR A 52 2.28 -3.13 -6.42
C THR A 52 3.60 -3.87 -6.37
N LEU A 53 3.95 -4.49 -7.47
CA LEU A 53 5.14 -5.31 -7.63
C LEU A 53 5.78 -5.04 -8.97
N SER A 54 7.10 -4.94 -9.00
CA SER A 54 7.87 -4.84 -10.25
C SER A 54 8.97 -5.87 -10.30
N LEU A 55 9.32 -6.27 -11.52
CA LEU A 55 10.42 -7.19 -11.83
C LEU A 55 11.26 -6.60 -12.97
N SER A 56 12.58 -6.54 -12.76
CA SER A 56 13.53 -6.03 -13.76
C SER A 56 13.91 -7.06 -14.81
N GLU A 57 14.82 -6.69 -15.69
CA GLU A 57 15.36 -7.57 -16.74
C GLU A 57 15.98 -8.88 -16.17
N GLY A 58 15.82 -9.97 -16.93
CA GLY A 58 16.33 -11.30 -16.57
C GLY A 58 15.69 -11.86 -15.31
N GLY A 59 14.52 -11.37 -14.94
CA GLY A 59 13.82 -11.79 -13.75
C GLY A 59 12.83 -12.93 -14.00
N LYS A 60 12.56 -13.68 -12.94
CA LYS A 60 11.57 -14.75 -12.89
C LYS A 60 10.90 -14.78 -11.54
N MET A 61 9.56 -14.79 -11.54
CA MET A 61 8.75 -14.93 -10.34
C MET A 61 7.55 -15.84 -10.56
N VAL A 62 7.03 -16.41 -9.48
CA VAL A 62 5.76 -17.16 -9.47
C VAL A 62 4.78 -16.42 -8.56
N LEU A 63 3.58 -16.17 -9.06
CA LEU A 63 2.47 -15.60 -8.31
C LEU A 63 1.76 -16.72 -7.54
N ASP A 64 2.35 -17.14 -6.40
CA ASP A 64 1.99 -18.38 -5.69
C ASP A 64 0.60 -18.30 -5.08
N GLU A 65 0.35 -17.30 -4.24
CA GLU A 65 -0.92 -17.14 -3.53
C GLU A 65 -1.36 -15.68 -3.47
N LEU A 66 -2.63 -15.44 -3.72
CA LEU A 66 -3.32 -14.22 -3.32
C LEU A 66 -4.77 -14.55 -2.98
N VAL A 67 -5.09 -14.46 -1.69
CA VAL A 67 -6.45 -14.51 -1.15
C VAL A 67 -6.73 -13.13 -0.55
N TYR A 68 -7.80 -12.50 -0.99
CA TYR A 68 -8.18 -11.18 -0.48
C TYR A 68 -9.69 -11.05 -0.42
N ASP A 69 -10.20 -10.68 0.74
CA ASP A 69 -11.61 -10.33 0.96
C ASP A 69 -11.74 -8.81 1.15
N PRO A 70 -12.23 -8.08 0.15
CA PRO A 70 -12.35 -6.63 0.22
C PRO A 70 -13.39 -6.15 1.25
N ALA A 71 -14.33 -7.02 1.68
CA ALA A 71 -15.34 -6.64 2.67
C ALA A 71 -14.77 -6.58 4.09
N THR A 72 -13.80 -7.45 4.39
CA THR A 72 -13.13 -7.52 5.69
C THR A 72 -11.73 -6.90 5.67
N GLY A 73 -11.16 -6.66 4.48
CA GLY A 73 -9.78 -6.24 4.26
C GLY A 73 -8.75 -7.31 4.62
N THR A 74 -9.17 -8.55 4.88
CA THR A 74 -8.28 -9.65 5.29
C THR A 74 -7.81 -10.46 4.11
N GLY A 75 -6.65 -11.11 4.25
CA GLY A 75 -6.11 -11.97 3.20
C GLY A 75 -4.70 -12.48 3.48
N SER A 76 -4.16 -13.17 2.51
CA SER A 76 -2.76 -13.62 2.45
C SER A 76 -2.21 -13.46 1.04
N MET A 77 -0.91 -13.15 0.94
CA MET A 77 -0.20 -13.05 -0.32
C MET A 77 1.18 -13.69 -0.21
N ALA A 78 1.51 -14.53 -1.19
CA ALA A 78 2.84 -15.10 -1.34
C ALA A 78 3.32 -14.98 -2.78
N VAL A 79 4.56 -14.51 -2.96
CA VAL A 79 5.23 -14.44 -4.26
C VAL A 79 6.59 -15.12 -4.15
N ASP A 80 6.89 -16.03 -5.07
CA ASP A 80 8.20 -16.66 -5.14
C ASP A 80 9.07 -15.92 -6.16
N MET A 81 10.05 -15.17 -5.67
CA MET A 81 11.09 -14.53 -6.48
C MET A 81 12.22 -15.52 -6.74
N VAL A 82 12.26 -16.05 -7.94
CA VAL A 82 13.28 -17.05 -8.33
C VAL A 82 14.59 -16.37 -8.70
N GLU A 83 14.52 -15.28 -9.48
CA GLU A 83 15.68 -14.54 -9.96
C GLU A 83 15.30 -13.12 -10.38
N GLY A 84 16.26 -12.17 -10.28
CA GLY A 84 16.13 -10.80 -10.74
C GLY A 84 15.96 -9.77 -9.61
N ALA A 85 16.10 -8.51 -9.97
CA ALA A 85 15.78 -7.42 -9.05
C ALA A 85 14.29 -7.09 -9.11
N PHE A 86 13.73 -6.78 -7.95
CA PHE A 86 12.31 -6.48 -7.79
C PHE A 86 12.10 -5.30 -6.85
N SER A 87 10.92 -4.70 -6.93
CA SER A 87 10.41 -3.79 -5.90
C SER A 87 8.95 -4.10 -5.60
N PHE A 88 8.57 -3.93 -4.36
CA PHE A 88 7.27 -4.32 -3.82
C PHE A 88 6.77 -3.24 -2.87
N VAL A 89 5.54 -2.79 -3.06
CA VAL A 89 4.84 -1.90 -2.13
C VAL A 89 3.62 -2.65 -1.60
N SER A 90 3.57 -2.85 -0.31
CA SER A 90 2.49 -3.58 0.35
C SER A 90 1.15 -2.84 0.27
N GLY A 91 0.09 -3.58 -0.02
CA GLY A 91 -1.28 -3.10 -0.07
C GLY A 91 -2.06 -3.33 1.24
N GLU A 92 -3.36 -3.56 1.11
CA GLU A 92 -4.28 -3.69 2.25
C GLU A 92 -4.03 -4.96 3.07
N ILE A 93 -3.61 -6.07 2.44
CA ILE A 93 -3.34 -7.34 3.13
C ILE A 93 -2.29 -7.18 4.23
N ALA A 94 -1.24 -6.37 4.02
CA ALA A 94 -0.18 -6.16 5.01
C ALA A 94 -0.66 -5.60 6.36
N LYS A 95 -1.84 -4.97 6.37
CA LYS A 95 -2.46 -4.42 7.57
C LYS A 95 -3.14 -5.47 8.45
N THR A 96 -3.31 -6.70 7.94
CA THR A 96 -4.09 -7.74 8.60
C THR A 96 -3.28 -8.60 9.58
N GLY A 97 -1.95 -8.64 9.40
CA GLY A 97 -1.08 -9.39 10.32
C GLY A 97 0.37 -9.45 9.85
N PRO A 98 1.29 -9.82 10.75
CA PRO A 98 2.73 -9.75 10.48
C PRO A 98 3.22 -10.71 9.39
N ASP A 99 2.51 -11.81 9.14
CA ASP A 99 2.90 -12.85 8.19
C ASP A 99 1.91 -12.96 7.03
N ALA A 100 1.01 -11.97 6.88
CA ALA A 100 -0.01 -11.95 5.83
C ALA A 100 0.59 -11.77 4.43
N MET A 101 1.77 -11.14 4.32
CA MET A 101 2.48 -10.92 3.06
C MET A 101 3.90 -11.46 3.12
N THR A 102 4.25 -12.32 2.17
CA THR A 102 5.57 -12.94 2.10
C THR A 102 6.14 -12.92 0.68
N ILE A 103 7.44 -12.66 0.58
CA ILE A 103 8.24 -12.91 -0.62
C ILE A 103 9.23 -14.01 -0.30
N LYS A 104 9.17 -15.11 -1.03
CA LYS A 104 10.12 -16.21 -0.92
C LYS A 104 11.19 -16.08 -1.99
N THR A 105 12.43 -16.38 -1.63
CA THR A 105 13.56 -16.50 -2.56
C THR A 105 14.27 -17.84 -2.34
N PRO A 106 15.19 -18.25 -3.20
CA PRO A 106 15.92 -19.52 -3.00
C PRO A 106 16.66 -19.66 -1.66
N VAL A 107 16.97 -18.52 -1.00
CA VAL A 107 17.79 -18.53 0.24
C VAL A 107 17.10 -17.94 1.47
N ALA A 108 15.94 -17.28 1.32
CA ALA A 108 15.25 -16.64 2.44
C ALA A 108 13.76 -16.42 2.16
N THR A 109 12.99 -16.26 3.21
CA THR A 109 11.62 -15.73 3.19
C THR A 109 11.61 -14.35 3.82
N VAL A 110 10.98 -13.39 3.15
CA VAL A 110 10.80 -12.01 3.61
C VAL A 110 9.34 -11.83 4.02
N GLY A 111 9.09 -11.60 5.29
CA GLY A 111 7.79 -11.16 5.81
C GLY A 111 7.70 -9.63 5.73
N ILE A 112 6.59 -9.11 5.21
CA ILE A 112 6.40 -7.67 4.96
C ILE A 112 5.30 -7.13 5.85
N ARG A 113 5.58 -6.03 6.53
CA ARG A 113 4.67 -5.38 7.48
C ARG A 113 4.48 -3.91 7.10
N GLY A 114 3.60 -3.67 6.12
CA GLY A 114 3.18 -2.33 5.73
C GLY A 114 4.33 -1.43 5.29
N THR A 115 5.04 -1.78 4.20
CA THR A 115 6.20 -1.02 3.74
C THR A 115 6.57 -1.31 2.29
N THR A 116 7.48 -0.49 1.77
CA THR A 116 8.12 -0.64 0.47
C THR A 116 9.44 -1.40 0.63
N VAL A 117 9.65 -2.41 -0.22
CA VAL A 117 10.84 -3.26 -0.25
C VAL A 117 11.43 -3.27 -1.65
N ALA A 118 12.74 -3.16 -1.76
CA ALA A 118 13.46 -3.53 -2.96
C ALA A 118 14.40 -4.71 -2.66
N GLY A 119 14.58 -5.60 -3.61
CA GLY A 119 15.43 -6.76 -3.41
C GLY A 119 15.97 -7.33 -4.72
N LYS A 120 16.87 -8.28 -4.57
CA LYS A 120 17.39 -9.09 -5.65
C LYS A 120 17.39 -10.55 -5.21
N ALA A 121 16.75 -11.40 -6.00
CA ALA A 121 16.78 -12.83 -5.84
C ALA A 121 17.79 -13.46 -6.79
N ALA A 122 18.46 -14.51 -6.35
CA ALA A 122 19.37 -15.32 -7.14
C ALA A 122 19.43 -16.75 -6.57
N VAL A 123 19.90 -17.70 -7.37
CA VAL A 123 20.10 -19.08 -6.93
C VAL A 123 21.06 -19.15 -5.73
N GLU A 124 20.92 -20.16 -4.88
CA GLU A 124 21.81 -20.39 -3.73
C GLU A 124 23.27 -20.39 -4.14
N GLY A 125 24.11 -19.76 -3.33
CA GLY A 125 25.53 -19.49 -3.63
C GLY A 125 25.78 -18.10 -4.22
N ASN A 126 24.75 -17.43 -4.72
CA ASN A 126 24.81 -16.04 -5.18
C ASN A 126 24.12 -15.09 -4.18
N GLU A 127 24.42 -13.82 -4.29
CA GLU A 127 23.87 -12.81 -3.39
C GLU A 127 22.39 -12.54 -3.64
N ASN A 128 21.57 -12.75 -2.61
CA ASN A 128 20.21 -12.25 -2.51
C ASN A 128 20.21 -11.08 -1.53
N SER A 129 19.63 -9.96 -1.89
CA SER A 129 19.64 -8.74 -1.06
C SER A 129 18.23 -8.22 -0.86
N PHE A 130 17.97 -7.66 0.33
CA PHE A 130 16.68 -7.11 0.73
C PHE A 130 16.90 -5.77 1.42
N THR A 131 16.25 -4.74 0.91
CA THR A 131 16.37 -3.36 1.36
C THR A 131 15.02 -2.81 1.75
N LEU A 132 14.89 -2.27 2.95
CA LEU A 132 13.70 -1.56 3.41
C LEU A 132 13.74 -0.12 2.85
N LEU A 133 12.67 0.29 2.19
CA LEU A 133 12.52 1.62 1.64
C LEU A 133 11.47 2.43 2.41
N GLN A 134 11.49 3.74 2.20
CA GLN A 134 10.44 4.62 2.70
C GLN A 134 9.20 4.53 1.81
N ASP A 135 8.02 4.53 2.41
CA ASP A 135 6.76 4.58 1.69
C ASP A 135 6.49 5.97 1.10
N ALA A 136 5.65 6.05 0.08
CA ALA A 136 5.33 7.30 -0.60
C ALA A 136 4.67 8.35 0.33
N ASP A 137 4.02 7.92 1.41
CA ASP A 137 3.43 8.78 2.44
C ASP A 137 4.43 9.23 3.52
N GLY A 138 5.69 8.79 3.41
CA GLY A 138 6.76 9.06 4.37
C GLY A 138 6.85 8.06 5.52
N GLY A 139 5.94 7.08 5.57
CA GLY A 139 5.97 5.98 6.53
C GLY A 139 7.17 5.06 6.35
N VAL A 140 7.44 4.28 7.37
CA VAL A 140 8.45 3.21 7.35
C VAL A 140 7.90 2.05 8.16
N GLY A 141 7.66 0.93 7.50
CA GLY A 141 7.25 -0.28 8.18
C GLY A 141 8.45 -1.14 8.60
N GLU A 142 8.26 -2.45 8.55
CA GLU A 142 9.27 -3.42 8.97
C GLU A 142 9.29 -4.60 7.99
N ILE A 143 10.45 -5.17 7.74
CA ILE A 143 10.59 -6.47 7.09
C ILE A 143 11.38 -7.44 7.97
N SER A 144 10.99 -8.71 7.92
CA SER A 144 11.72 -9.81 8.56
C SER A 144 12.28 -10.72 7.47
N VAL A 145 13.61 -10.87 7.43
CA VAL A 145 14.31 -11.79 6.52
C VAL A 145 14.71 -13.02 7.31
N SER A 146 14.17 -14.19 6.96
CA SER A 146 14.35 -15.43 7.69
C SER A 146 14.73 -16.59 6.78
N ASN A 147 15.57 -17.49 7.32
CA ASN A 147 15.94 -18.78 6.70
C ASN A 147 16.24 -19.81 7.79
N ALA A 148 16.78 -20.99 7.41
CA ALA A 148 17.15 -22.03 8.38
C ALA A 148 18.25 -21.60 9.37
N GLY A 149 19.07 -20.62 9.04
CA GLY A 149 20.14 -20.09 9.90
C GLY A 149 19.67 -19.07 10.93
N GLY A 150 18.50 -18.42 10.71
CA GLY A 150 17.99 -17.41 11.65
C GLY A 150 17.12 -16.35 11.00
N THR A 151 16.84 -15.27 11.73
CA THR A 151 16.01 -14.14 11.29
C THR A 151 16.71 -12.82 11.56
N GLN A 152 16.66 -11.92 10.59
CA GLN A 152 17.08 -10.53 10.72
C GLN A 152 15.90 -9.60 10.44
N VAL A 153 15.64 -8.67 11.36
CA VAL A 153 14.59 -7.65 11.20
C VAL A 153 15.21 -6.33 10.75
N LEU A 154 14.58 -5.69 9.77
CA LEU A 154 14.94 -4.39 9.23
C LEU A 154 13.79 -3.42 9.49
N GLY A 155 14.05 -2.31 10.21
CA GLY A 155 13.07 -1.28 10.58
C GLY A 155 13.54 0.15 10.31
N GLN A 156 14.60 0.34 9.50
CA GLN A 156 15.14 1.64 9.15
C GLN A 156 15.27 1.78 7.63
N VAL A 157 14.95 2.96 7.09
CA VAL A 157 15.11 3.25 5.66
C VAL A 157 16.54 3.01 5.20
N GLY A 158 16.69 2.29 4.09
CA GLY A 158 17.99 1.91 3.52
C GLY A 158 18.64 0.71 4.21
N ALA A 159 18.07 0.20 5.32
CA ALA A 159 18.56 -1.02 5.95
C ALA A 159 18.52 -2.18 4.96
N THR A 160 19.64 -2.82 4.76
CA THR A 160 19.86 -3.88 3.77
C THR A 160 20.60 -5.04 4.38
N THR A 161 20.08 -6.25 4.18
CA THR A 161 20.81 -7.50 4.47
C THR A 161 21.00 -8.31 3.20
N SER A 162 22.14 -8.99 3.08
CA SER A 162 22.48 -9.85 1.94
C SER A 162 22.72 -11.28 2.39
N VAL A 163 22.07 -12.22 1.75
CA VAL A 163 22.10 -13.65 2.07
C VAL A 163 22.54 -14.46 0.85
N VAL A 164 23.47 -15.40 1.03
CA VAL A 164 23.98 -16.24 -0.07
C VAL A 164 23.59 -17.72 0.10
N SER A 165 23.16 -18.13 1.29
CA SER A 165 22.80 -19.51 1.58
C SER A 165 21.59 -19.61 2.48
N PHE A 166 20.73 -20.59 2.23
CA PHE A 166 19.57 -20.90 3.04
C PHE A 166 19.92 -21.29 4.49
N ASN A 167 21.14 -21.86 4.71
CA ASN A 167 21.56 -22.34 6.01
C ASN A 167 22.41 -21.34 6.82
N ALA A 168 22.86 -20.25 6.21
CA ALA A 168 23.61 -19.19 6.89
C ALA A 168 22.66 -18.11 7.41
N PRO A 169 22.79 -17.67 8.67
CA PRO A 169 21.91 -16.63 9.21
C PRO A 169 22.07 -15.33 8.42
N PRO A 170 20.97 -14.59 8.15
CA PRO A 170 21.07 -13.27 7.55
C PRO A 170 21.96 -12.36 8.43
N PRO A 171 22.97 -11.67 7.84
CA PRO A 171 23.86 -10.81 8.61
C PRO A 171 23.15 -9.55 9.11
N PRO A 172 23.72 -8.85 10.12
CA PRO A 172 23.24 -7.54 10.55
C PRO A 172 23.16 -6.56 9.37
N PRO A 173 22.11 -5.71 9.30
CA PRO A 173 21.91 -4.83 8.18
C PRO A 173 22.96 -3.72 8.10
N ILE A 174 23.27 -3.32 6.88
CA ILE A 174 23.99 -2.09 6.56
C ILE A 174 23.00 -1.07 6.00
N ILE A 175 23.32 0.21 6.07
CA ILE A 175 22.49 1.27 5.49
C ILE A 175 23.04 1.64 4.12
N LEU A 176 22.24 1.43 3.08
CA LEU A 176 22.55 1.89 1.72
C LEU A 176 22.13 3.35 1.53
N SER A 177 22.92 4.11 0.81
CA SER A 177 22.53 5.43 0.34
C SER A 177 21.52 5.35 -0.81
N ALA A 178 20.77 6.43 -1.07
CA ALA A 178 19.85 6.50 -2.20
C ALA A 178 20.51 6.20 -3.55
N ALA A 179 21.76 6.63 -3.74
CA ALA A 179 22.54 6.35 -4.96
C ALA A 179 22.83 4.85 -5.13
N GLN A 180 23.15 4.15 -4.03
CA GLN A 180 23.40 2.71 -4.05
C GLN A 180 22.08 1.93 -4.28
N ILE A 181 20.99 2.35 -3.68
CA ILE A 181 19.66 1.78 -3.90
C ILE A 181 19.26 1.92 -5.38
N GLN A 182 19.46 3.11 -5.95
CA GLN A 182 19.19 3.34 -7.37
C GLN A 182 20.09 2.53 -8.29
N ALA A 183 21.37 2.35 -7.94
CA ALA A 183 22.29 1.52 -8.71
C ALA A 183 21.91 0.03 -8.68
N ASN A 184 21.42 -0.47 -7.56
CA ASN A 184 21.10 -1.88 -7.37
C ASN A 184 19.71 -2.26 -7.90
N TYR A 185 18.72 -1.37 -7.78
CA TYR A 185 17.30 -1.69 -8.00
C TYR A 185 16.60 -0.73 -8.97
N GLY A 186 17.33 0.22 -9.58
CA GLY A 186 16.76 1.33 -10.35
C GLY A 186 15.82 0.88 -11.46
N THR A 187 16.11 -0.19 -12.20
CA THR A 187 15.22 -0.71 -13.24
C THR A 187 13.89 -1.15 -12.65
N ALA A 188 13.90 -1.91 -11.54
CA ALA A 188 12.67 -2.35 -10.87
C ALA A 188 11.89 -1.15 -10.31
N LEU A 189 12.57 -0.21 -9.66
CA LEU A 189 11.94 1.00 -9.11
C LEU A 189 11.29 1.88 -10.19
N ASN A 190 11.90 1.99 -11.38
CA ASN A 190 11.39 2.82 -12.47
C ASN A 190 10.12 2.26 -13.14
N VAL A 191 9.89 0.95 -13.09
CA VAL A 191 8.69 0.30 -13.64
C VAL A 191 7.65 -0.05 -12.57
N LEU A 192 7.94 0.24 -11.30
CA LEU A 192 7.01 0.03 -10.21
C LEU A 192 5.78 0.95 -10.39
N PRO A 193 4.56 0.39 -10.46
CA PRO A 193 3.37 1.19 -10.59
C PRO A 193 3.15 2.07 -9.35
N PRO A 194 2.56 3.27 -9.51
CA PRO A 194 2.08 4.02 -8.36
C PRO A 194 0.98 3.23 -7.63
N THR A 195 0.98 3.29 -6.31
CA THR A 195 -0.07 2.67 -5.49
C THR A 195 -1.43 3.29 -5.86
N PRO A 196 -2.47 2.48 -6.18
CA PRO A 196 -3.79 3.02 -6.47
C PRO A 196 -4.31 3.84 -5.29
N THR A 197 -4.44 5.15 -5.48
CA THR A 197 -5.03 6.04 -4.47
C THR A 197 -6.55 5.85 -4.53
N VAL A 198 -7.20 5.54 -3.42
CA VAL A 198 -8.66 5.64 -3.33
C VAL A 198 -8.99 7.12 -3.46
N ALA A 199 -9.65 7.52 -4.55
CA ALA A 199 -10.25 8.84 -4.62
C ALA A 199 -11.14 8.99 -3.37
N PRO A 200 -11.04 10.10 -2.62
CA PRO A 200 -11.93 10.32 -1.49
C PRO A 200 -13.36 10.18 -2.01
N THR A 201 -14.12 9.27 -1.43
CA THR A 201 -15.56 9.16 -1.68
C THR A 201 -16.12 10.57 -1.55
N PRO A 202 -16.87 11.11 -2.52
CA PRO A 202 -17.51 12.40 -2.36
C PRO A 202 -18.26 12.34 -1.01
N GLN A 203 -17.86 13.16 -0.05
CA GLN A 203 -18.63 13.33 1.17
C GLN A 203 -19.97 13.83 0.70
N GLU A 204 -21.00 13.02 0.91
CA GLU A 204 -22.38 13.45 0.77
C GLU A 204 -22.50 14.68 1.66
N VAL A 205 -22.50 15.87 1.05
CA VAL A 205 -22.75 17.12 1.74
C VAL A 205 -24.13 16.95 2.34
N PRO A 206 -24.28 16.96 3.68
CA PRO A 206 -25.62 16.88 4.27
C PRO A 206 -26.44 18.01 3.65
N PRO A 207 -27.72 17.76 3.29
CA PRO A 207 -28.56 18.79 2.72
C PRO A 207 -28.52 20.00 3.68
N GLN A 208 -28.11 21.15 3.15
CA GLN A 208 -28.18 22.42 3.86
C GLN A 208 -29.66 22.59 4.19
N GLN A 209 -30.03 22.38 5.42
CA GLN A 209 -31.33 22.81 5.95
C GLN A 209 -31.35 24.34 5.85
N ASP A 210 -32.35 24.82 5.11
CA ASP A 210 -32.62 26.21 4.91
C ASP A 210 -32.62 26.99 6.24
N LEU A 211 -31.59 27.79 6.47
CA LEU A 211 -31.52 28.78 7.58
C LEU A 211 -32.48 29.96 7.36
N GLN A 212 -33.50 29.83 6.48
CA GLN A 212 -34.46 30.88 6.20
C GLN A 212 -35.75 30.81 7.05
N GLN A 213 -35.85 29.87 8.02
CA GLN A 213 -37.03 29.82 8.93
C GLN A 213 -36.74 30.26 10.35
N GLU A 214 -35.53 30.58 10.76
CA GLU A 214 -35.25 31.10 12.11
C GLU A 214 -35.30 32.62 12.21
N GLU A 215 -35.05 33.38 11.11
CA GLU A 215 -35.16 34.84 11.15
C GLU A 215 -36.62 35.38 11.23
N SER A 216 -37.61 34.56 10.88
CA SER A 216 -39.03 34.97 10.93
C SER A 216 -39.70 34.71 12.29
N GLN A 217 -39.05 34.02 13.23
CA GLN A 217 -39.57 33.78 14.58
C GLN A 217 -38.91 34.68 15.64
N GLU A 218 -37.77 35.28 15.38
CA GLU A 218 -37.14 36.22 16.30
C GLU A 218 -37.75 37.63 16.19
N GLU A 219 -38.19 38.08 15.02
CA GLU A 219 -38.90 39.37 14.87
C GLU A 219 -40.35 39.35 15.46
N ALA A 220 -41.01 38.19 15.57
CA ALA A 220 -42.32 38.05 16.15
C ALA A 220 -42.31 37.99 17.69
N SER A 221 -41.16 37.72 18.32
CA SER A 221 -41.04 37.69 19.79
C SER A 221 -40.58 39.01 20.41
N GLU A 222 -40.00 39.91 19.62
CA GLU A 222 -39.61 41.26 20.09
C GLU A 222 -40.76 42.28 20.05
N GLU A 223 -41.76 42.11 19.14
CA GLU A 223 -42.96 42.98 19.13
C GLU A 223 -43.95 42.68 20.28
N GLU A 224 -44.04 41.42 20.77
CA GLU A 224 -44.92 41.09 21.91
C GLU A 224 -44.34 41.54 23.28
N SER A 225 -43.03 41.79 23.41
CA SER A 225 -42.43 42.19 24.67
C SER A 225 -42.49 43.72 24.94
N ASP A 226 -42.72 44.54 23.91
CA ASP A 226 -42.82 46.01 24.06
C ASP A 226 -44.24 46.45 24.35
N GLU A 227 -45.31 45.71 24.00
CA GLU A 227 -46.71 46.01 24.36
C GLU A 227 -47.08 45.71 25.82
N GLU A 228 -46.46 44.67 26.45
CA GLU A 228 -46.67 44.38 27.88
C GLU A 228 -45.97 45.36 28.85
N ALA A 229 -44.97 46.11 28.39
CA ALA A 229 -44.23 47.05 29.23
C ALA A 229 -44.89 48.41 29.36
N GLU A 230 -45.82 48.82 28.48
CA GLU A 230 -46.57 50.11 28.58
C GLU A 230 -47.82 50.02 29.45
N GLU A 231 -48.48 48.87 29.60
CA GLU A 231 -49.71 48.74 30.43
C GLU A 231 -49.42 48.63 31.92
N THR A 232 -48.22 48.32 32.37
CA THR A 232 -47.91 48.24 33.82
C THR A 232 -47.37 49.51 34.44
N SER A 233 -47.17 50.59 33.68
CA SER A 233 -46.67 51.90 34.20
C SER A 233 -47.76 52.96 34.55
N GLU A 234 -49.07 52.71 34.25
CA GLU A 234 -50.14 53.66 34.55
C GLU A 234 -50.92 53.37 35.85
N GLU A 235 -50.66 52.23 36.54
CA GLU A 235 -51.47 51.86 37.72
C GLU A 235 -50.83 52.13 39.10
N VAL A 236 -49.76 52.95 39.21
CA VAL A 236 -49.07 53.22 40.49
C VAL A 236 -48.96 54.70 40.79
N VAL A 237 -49.93 55.55 40.39
CA VAL A 237 -50.00 56.96 40.86
C VAL A 237 -51.44 57.30 41.27
N GLU A 238 -52.03 56.60 42.23
CA GLU A 238 -53.17 57.13 42.99
C GLU A 238 -53.38 56.38 44.32
N GLU A 239 -52.51 56.58 45.30
CA GLU A 239 -52.92 56.40 46.71
C GLU A 239 -51.80 56.90 47.64
N GLU A 240 -51.64 58.20 47.77
CA GLU A 240 -51.22 58.83 49.06
C GLU A 240 -51.66 60.24 49.09
N GLY A 241 -52.74 60.50 49.84
CA GLY A 241 -53.21 61.84 50.11
C GLY A 241 -54.47 61.89 50.98
N SER A 242 -54.39 61.55 52.28
CA SER A 242 -55.12 62.13 53.37
C SER A 242 -54.69 61.56 54.70
#